data_622a15dcf17c8a8201527f6b8c46d073
#
_entry.id   622a15dcf17c8a8201527f6b8c46d073
#
_cell.length_a   1.000
_cell.length_b   1.000
_cell.length_c   1.000
_cell.angle_alpha   90.00
_cell.angle_beta   90.00
_cell.angle_gamma   90.00
#
_symmetry.space_group_name_H-M   'P 1'
#
loop_
_entity.id
_entity.type
_entity.pdbx_description
1 polymer ?
#
loop_
_entity_poly.entity_id
_entity_poly.type
_entity_poly.pdbx_seq_one_letter_code
_entity_poly.pdbx_strand_id
1 'polypeptide(L)'
;MGSYSNDSQGFAYWKSEELPCLKQKKLSIDPVTGKVFADWVSNAAIPTNDLYPGFYLIKIESQLGHAAFMNLTVRSEDVTGSVVIVIPTMTNAAYNRWGGPSAYRGKKGFEDRARVLSMDRPNSLGFGSGKYLNYVHPLVVEAESAGIATAYVTDVDLASDPQSISGASAIIFGGHDEYWTLQERNTVINARKLGTNTIFFGAN
;
A
#
# COMPACT_ATOMS: atom_id res chain seq x y z
N MET A 1 -5.99 -1.73 16.08
CA MET A 1 -6.92 -2.56 15.33
C MET A 1 -7.89 -1.66 14.62
N GLY A 2 -7.82 -1.61 13.32
CA GLY A 2 -8.98 -1.20 12.59
C GLY A 2 -9.87 -2.41 12.40
N SER A 3 -10.47 -2.96 13.47
CA SER A 3 -11.58 -3.84 13.24
C SER A 3 -12.76 -2.98 12.83
N TYR A 4 -13.26 -3.21 11.65
CA TYR A 4 -14.48 -2.59 11.20
C TYR A 4 -15.63 -3.36 11.86
N SER A 5 -16.11 -2.85 13.00
CA SER A 5 -17.41 -3.26 13.49
C SER A 5 -18.50 -2.69 12.56
N ASN A 6 -19.74 -3.11 12.72
CA ASN A 6 -20.92 -2.89 11.86
C ASN A 6 -21.14 -1.50 11.22
N ASP A 7 -20.33 -0.49 11.51
CA ASP A 7 -20.47 0.88 10.98
C ASP A 7 -19.37 1.26 9.97
N SER A 8 -18.48 0.31 9.58
CA SER A 8 -17.44 0.47 8.56
C SER A 8 -16.52 1.68 8.72
N GLN A 9 -16.42 2.27 9.90
CA GLN A 9 -15.58 3.42 10.17
C GLN A 9 -14.28 3.02 10.85
N GLY A 10 -13.15 3.48 10.29
CA GLY A 10 -11.86 3.39 10.95
C GLY A 10 -11.81 4.31 12.17
N PHE A 11 -11.04 3.97 13.18
CA PHE A 11 -10.83 4.81 14.36
C PHE A 11 -9.36 5.23 14.49
N ALA A 12 -9.15 6.35 15.20
CA ALA A 12 -7.81 6.83 15.47
C ALA A 12 -7.13 5.93 16.52
N TYR A 13 -6.10 5.21 16.09
CA TYR A 13 -5.33 4.31 16.96
C TYR A 13 -4.25 5.06 17.75
N TRP A 14 -3.63 6.06 17.13
CA TRP A 14 -2.53 6.81 17.71
C TRP A 14 -2.55 8.26 17.23
N LYS A 15 -2.07 9.17 18.06
CA LYS A 15 -1.90 10.58 17.75
C LYS A 15 -0.57 11.07 18.36
N SER A 16 0.22 11.80 17.59
CA SER A 16 1.42 12.46 18.11
C SER A 16 1.10 13.77 18.81
N GLU A 17 2.01 14.23 19.61
CA GLU A 17 2.16 15.64 19.93
C GLU A 17 2.45 16.46 18.67
N GLU A 18 2.42 17.79 18.77
CA GLU A 18 2.79 18.68 17.66
C GLU A 18 4.25 18.46 17.24
N LEU A 19 4.46 18.33 15.95
CA LEU A 19 5.78 18.10 15.37
C LEU A 19 6.26 19.37 14.65
N PRO A 20 7.56 19.72 14.74
CA PRO A 20 8.08 20.84 13.99
C PRO A 20 8.01 20.58 12.50
N CYS A 21 7.53 21.57 11.75
CA CYS A 21 7.56 21.51 10.28
C CYS A 21 8.97 21.84 9.79
N LEU A 22 9.66 20.84 9.26
CA LEU A 22 10.99 21.00 8.68
C LEU A 22 10.91 21.32 7.20
N LYS A 23 11.64 22.36 6.76
CA LYS A 23 11.81 22.63 5.34
C LYS A 23 12.63 21.50 4.70
N GLN A 24 12.01 20.76 3.82
CA GLN A 24 12.65 19.65 3.12
C GLN A 24 13.36 20.10 1.83
N LYS A 25 14.29 19.28 1.37
CA LYS A 25 14.94 19.44 0.06
C LYS A 25 13.91 19.34 -1.07
N LYS A 26 14.23 19.94 -2.21
CA LYS A 26 13.46 19.68 -3.45
C LYS A 26 13.60 18.21 -3.83
N LEU A 27 12.57 17.69 -4.47
CA LEU A 27 12.60 16.34 -5.04
C LEU A 27 13.73 16.18 -6.06
N SER A 28 14.27 14.99 -6.10
CA SER A 28 15.19 14.55 -7.15
C SER A 28 14.44 13.78 -8.22
N ILE A 29 14.76 14.08 -9.48
CA ILE A 29 14.25 13.35 -10.64
C ILE A 29 15.45 12.89 -11.44
N ASP A 30 15.60 11.58 -11.59
CA ASP A 30 16.64 11.01 -12.44
C ASP A 30 16.36 11.37 -13.90
N PRO A 31 17.30 12.01 -14.61
CA PRO A 31 17.04 12.51 -15.97
C PRO A 31 16.94 11.41 -17.03
N VAL A 32 17.44 10.22 -16.75
CA VAL A 32 17.45 9.08 -17.70
C VAL A 32 16.20 8.23 -17.53
N THR A 33 15.88 7.89 -16.28
CA THR A 33 14.81 6.93 -15.96
C THR A 33 13.50 7.60 -15.58
N GLY A 34 13.52 8.89 -15.25
CA GLY A 34 12.37 9.60 -14.70
C GLY A 34 12.02 9.21 -13.26
N LYS A 35 12.88 8.44 -12.56
CA LYS A 35 12.66 8.08 -11.16
C LYS A 35 12.56 9.34 -10.30
N VAL A 36 11.46 9.48 -9.57
CA VAL A 36 11.23 10.57 -8.61
C VAL A 36 11.44 10.03 -7.21
N PHE A 37 12.22 10.72 -6.40
CA PHE A 37 12.42 10.35 -5.00
C PHE A 37 12.63 11.57 -4.10
N ALA A 38 12.23 11.41 -2.85
CA ALA A 38 12.34 12.41 -1.80
C ALA A 38 13.50 12.02 -0.86
N ASP A 39 14.64 12.72 -0.97
CA ASP A 39 15.75 12.62 -0.03
C ASP A 39 15.48 13.57 1.15
N TRP A 40 14.44 13.25 1.93
CA TRP A 40 13.98 14.08 3.04
C TRP A 40 14.51 13.60 4.38
N VAL A 41 14.71 14.55 5.27
CA VAL A 41 15.10 14.26 6.64
C VAL A 41 13.87 13.84 7.43
N SER A 42 13.95 12.69 8.11
CA SER A 42 12.89 12.25 9.01
C SER A 42 12.79 13.20 10.22
N ASN A 43 11.58 13.61 10.55
CA ASN A 43 11.26 14.40 11.74
C ASN A 43 10.23 13.76 12.65
N ALA A 44 9.79 12.57 12.31
CA ALA A 44 8.88 11.79 13.14
C ALA A 44 9.18 10.29 12.98
N ALA A 45 8.91 9.55 14.02
CA ALA A 45 8.88 8.10 14.02
C ALA A 45 7.55 7.65 14.60
N ILE A 46 6.92 6.67 13.95
CA ILE A 46 5.66 6.09 14.39
C ILE A 46 5.98 4.74 15.01
N PRO A 47 5.67 4.51 16.30
CA PRO A 47 5.86 3.20 16.91
C PRO A 47 4.89 2.21 16.26
N THR A 48 5.42 1.08 15.79
CA THR A 48 4.61 0.04 15.12
C THR A 48 4.52 -1.26 15.91
N ASN A 49 5.23 -1.37 17.04
CA ASN A 49 5.33 -2.60 17.82
C ASN A 49 3.98 -3.09 18.36
N ASP A 50 3.07 -2.16 18.64
CA ASP A 50 1.74 -2.47 19.19
C ASP A 50 0.64 -2.40 18.13
N LEU A 51 1.01 -2.20 16.85
CA LEU A 51 0.05 -2.21 15.76
C LEU A 51 -0.28 -3.65 15.34
N TYR A 52 -1.55 -3.94 15.25
CA TYR A 52 -2.02 -5.21 14.67
C TYR A 52 -1.79 -5.22 13.16
N PRO A 53 -1.64 -6.39 12.53
CA PRO A 53 -1.62 -6.48 11.08
C PRO A 53 -2.84 -5.82 10.46
N GLY A 54 -2.62 -5.05 9.39
CA GLY A 54 -3.69 -4.31 8.73
C GLY A 54 -3.17 -3.12 7.93
N PHE A 55 -4.11 -2.39 7.35
CA PHE A 55 -3.83 -1.18 6.61
C PHE A 55 -4.16 0.06 7.43
N TYR A 56 -3.21 0.95 7.56
CA TYR A 56 -3.33 2.19 8.32
C TYR A 56 -3.19 3.40 7.41
N LEU A 57 -3.98 4.42 7.70
CA LEU A 57 -3.84 5.75 7.12
C LEU A 57 -3.24 6.68 8.18
N ILE A 58 -2.05 7.20 7.90
CA ILE A 58 -1.41 8.22 8.71
C ILE A 58 -1.90 9.56 8.20
N LYS A 59 -2.73 10.26 8.97
CA LYS A 59 -3.16 11.63 8.68
C LYS A 59 -2.12 12.60 9.21
N ILE A 60 -1.60 13.45 8.33
CA ILE A 60 -0.76 14.59 8.68
C ILE A 60 -1.61 15.83 8.52
N GLU A 61 -1.76 16.62 9.58
CA GLU A 61 -2.59 17.82 9.58
C GLU A 61 -1.79 19.02 10.06
N SER A 62 -1.87 20.13 9.33
CA SER A 62 -1.26 21.38 9.72
C SER A 62 -2.17 22.18 10.64
N GLN A 63 -1.62 23.13 11.39
CA GLN A 63 -2.41 24.07 12.21
C GLN A 63 -3.42 24.89 11.40
N LEU A 64 -3.24 25.01 10.07
CA LEU A 64 -4.16 25.69 9.17
C LEU A 64 -5.27 24.77 8.63
N GLY A 65 -5.35 23.52 9.10
CA GLY A 65 -6.36 22.53 8.68
C GLY A 65 -6.08 21.83 7.36
N HIS A 66 -4.92 22.07 6.73
CA HIS A 66 -4.52 21.29 5.55
C HIS A 66 -4.12 19.87 5.98
N ALA A 67 -4.67 18.87 5.32
CA ALA A 67 -4.39 17.49 5.62
C ALA A 67 -3.90 16.70 4.39
N ALA A 68 -3.05 15.72 4.66
CA ALA A 68 -2.62 14.71 3.70
C ALA A 68 -2.56 13.36 4.40
N PHE A 69 -2.60 12.29 3.62
CA PHE A 69 -2.47 10.93 4.13
C PHE A 69 -1.19 10.25 3.63
N MET A 70 -0.73 9.28 4.38
CA MET A 70 0.29 8.31 4.00
C MET A 70 -0.22 6.92 4.33
N ASN A 71 0.15 5.96 3.51
CA ASN A 71 -0.18 4.54 3.71
C ASN A 71 0.86 3.87 4.57
N LEU A 72 0.41 3.02 5.48
CA LEU A 72 1.25 2.07 6.20
C LEU A 72 0.53 0.73 6.22
N THR A 73 1.16 -0.31 5.70
CA THR A 73 0.70 -1.69 5.86
C THR A 73 1.56 -2.37 6.92
N VAL A 74 0.92 -2.83 7.98
CA VAL A 74 1.55 -3.72 8.96
C VAL A 74 1.23 -5.13 8.52
N ARG A 75 2.24 -5.86 8.04
CA ARG A 75 2.06 -7.20 7.51
C ARG A 75 1.77 -8.21 8.61
N SER A 76 1.04 -9.25 8.27
CA SER A 76 0.87 -10.42 9.13
C SER A 76 2.13 -11.29 9.08
N GLU A 77 2.65 -11.69 10.23
CA GLU A 77 3.78 -12.61 10.33
C GLU A 77 3.35 -14.07 10.11
N ASP A 78 2.19 -14.44 10.66
CA ASP A 78 1.56 -15.75 10.44
C ASP A 78 0.25 -15.55 9.66
N VAL A 79 0.13 -16.25 8.55
CA VAL A 79 -1.03 -16.22 7.67
C VAL A 79 -1.73 -17.59 7.59
N THR A 80 -1.29 -18.55 8.39
CA THR A 80 -1.77 -19.93 8.36
C THR A 80 -3.28 -20.00 8.59
N GLY A 81 -3.99 -20.62 7.67
CA GLY A 81 -5.45 -20.77 7.72
C GLY A 81 -6.24 -19.49 7.42
N SER A 82 -5.58 -18.33 7.27
CA SER A 82 -6.22 -17.05 7.03
C SER A 82 -6.48 -16.81 5.55
N VAL A 83 -7.38 -15.86 5.28
CA VAL A 83 -7.57 -15.26 3.95
C VAL A 83 -6.63 -14.04 3.86
N VAL A 84 -5.64 -14.12 3.00
CA VAL A 84 -4.65 -13.06 2.81
C VAL A 84 -5.18 -12.01 1.85
N ILE A 85 -5.25 -10.77 2.28
CA ILE A 85 -5.59 -9.60 1.44
C ILE A 85 -4.29 -8.93 1.01
N VAL A 86 -4.05 -8.89 -0.30
CA VAL A 86 -2.84 -8.28 -0.88
C VAL A 86 -3.09 -6.80 -1.14
N ILE A 87 -2.18 -5.95 -0.66
CA ILE A 87 -2.21 -4.50 -0.87
C ILE A 87 -1.34 -4.16 -2.09
N PRO A 88 -1.93 -3.58 -3.17
CA PRO A 88 -1.26 -3.36 -4.46
C PRO A 88 -0.36 -2.11 -4.43
N THR A 89 0.75 -2.17 -3.72
CA THR A 89 1.68 -1.05 -3.52
C THR A 89 2.41 -0.68 -4.81
N MET A 90 2.84 -1.68 -5.61
CA MET A 90 3.53 -1.45 -6.88
C MET A 90 2.61 -0.77 -7.90
N THR A 91 1.35 -1.21 -7.99
CA THR A 91 0.36 -0.59 -8.85
C THR A 91 0.09 0.85 -8.43
N ASN A 92 -0.06 1.12 -7.13
CA ASN A 92 -0.20 2.48 -6.63
C ASN A 92 1.03 3.34 -6.98
N ALA A 93 2.25 2.82 -6.90
CA ALA A 93 3.46 3.52 -7.28
C ALA A 93 3.50 3.81 -8.79
N ALA A 94 3.02 2.88 -9.64
CA ALA A 94 2.97 3.05 -11.09
C ALA A 94 2.07 4.22 -11.52
N TYR A 95 0.96 4.43 -10.83
CA TYR A 95 0.03 5.54 -11.10
C TYR A 95 0.39 6.85 -10.40
N ASN A 96 1.33 6.82 -9.47
CA ASN A 96 1.69 7.98 -8.68
C ASN A 96 2.34 9.07 -9.53
N ARG A 97 1.76 10.27 -9.51
CA ARG A 97 2.24 11.46 -10.23
C ARG A 97 2.76 12.56 -9.30
N TRP A 98 2.86 12.28 -8.02
CA TRP A 98 3.33 13.26 -7.07
C TRP A 98 4.78 13.64 -7.35
N GLY A 99 5.01 14.92 -7.56
CA GLY A 99 6.35 15.48 -7.76
C GLY A 99 7.01 15.21 -9.11
N GLY A 100 6.38 14.45 -10.03
CA GLY A 100 6.99 14.16 -11.32
C GLY A 100 6.29 13.07 -12.14
N PRO A 101 7.01 12.43 -13.07
CA PRO A 101 6.44 11.42 -13.93
C PRO A 101 5.98 10.16 -13.19
N SER A 102 5.00 9.48 -13.80
CA SER A 102 4.52 8.14 -13.42
C SER A 102 4.91 7.13 -14.51
N ALA A 103 4.54 5.85 -14.35
CA ALA A 103 4.71 4.84 -15.39
C ALA A 103 3.91 5.14 -16.68
N TYR A 104 2.91 6.00 -16.60
CA TYR A 104 2.00 6.31 -17.70
C TYR A 104 2.22 7.68 -18.31
N ARG A 105 2.80 8.64 -17.59
CA ARG A 105 2.83 10.02 -18.04
C ARG A 105 3.98 10.81 -17.43
N GLY A 106 4.74 11.49 -18.31
CA GLY A 106 5.65 12.58 -18.00
C GLY A 106 5.09 13.95 -18.38
N LYS A 107 5.96 14.93 -18.57
CA LYS A 107 5.58 16.31 -18.93
C LYS A 107 4.95 16.39 -20.33
N LYS A 108 5.51 15.63 -21.28
CA LYS A 108 5.11 15.60 -22.69
C LYS A 108 4.11 14.48 -23.02
N GLY A 109 3.76 13.64 -22.06
CA GLY A 109 2.83 12.54 -22.23
C GLY A 109 3.43 11.18 -21.93
N PHE A 110 3.07 10.16 -22.72
CA PHE A 110 3.53 8.79 -22.50
C PHE A 110 5.01 8.59 -22.83
N GLU A 111 5.53 9.33 -23.78
CA GLU A 111 6.92 9.14 -24.28
C GLU A 111 7.99 9.44 -23.22
N ASP A 112 7.75 10.44 -22.37
CA ASP A 112 8.65 10.84 -21.28
C ASP A 112 8.21 10.37 -19.90
N ARG A 113 7.44 9.27 -19.85
CA ARG A 113 7.05 8.61 -18.61
C ARG A 113 8.23 8.08 -17.82
N ALA A 114 8.06 7.84 -16.54
CA ALA A 114 9.05 7.17 -15.73
C ALA A 114 9.26 5.71 -16.19
N ARG A 115 10.51 5.29 -16.28
CA ARG A 115 10.93 3.91 -16.57
C ARG A 115 11.34 3.17 -15.29
N VAL A 116 11.61 3.91 -14.22
CA VAL A 116 11.88 3.40 -12.88
C VAL A 116 10.98 4.15 -11.92
N LEU A 117 10.35 3.42 -11.02
CA LEU A 117 9.46 3.97 -10.01
C LEU A 117 10.13 3.92 -8.64
N SER A 118 9.67 4.78 -7.75
CA SER A 118 10.08 4.83 -6.35
C SER A 118 8.86 4.97 -5.47
N MET A 119 8.91 4.34 -4.31
CA MET A 119 7.96 4.53 -3.22
C MET A 119 8.42 5.62 -2.24
N ASP A 120 9.66 6.13 -2.39
CA ASP A 120 10.25 7.16 -1.53
C ASP A 120 9.72 8.56 -1.86
N ARG A 121 8.41 8.70 -1.92
CA ARG A 121 7.68 9.96 -2.15
C ARG A 121 6.22 9.84 -1.72
N PRO A 122 5.57 10.96 -1.36
CA PRO A 122 4.12 10.95 -1.14
C PRO A 122 3.34 10.41 -2.32
N ASN A 123 2.10 9.97 -2.09
CA ASN A 123 1.20 9.53 -3.15
C ASN A 123 0.27 10.68 -3.58
N SER A 124 0.06 10.84 -4.89
CA SER A 124 -0.84 11.85 -5.45
C SER A 124 -2.31 11.41 -5.47
N LEU A 125 -2.59 10.13 -5.35
CA LEU A 125 -3.93 9.57 -5.42
C LEU A 125 -4.59 9.59 -4.04
N GLY A 126 -5.90 9.84 -4.00
CA GLY A 126 -6.68 9.76 -2.77
C GLY A 126 -6.12 10.60 -1.62
N PHE A 127 -5.60 11.80 -1.92
CA PHE A 127 -4.94 12.66 -0.92
C PHE A 127 -3.76 11.98 -0.18
N GLY A 128 -3.13 11.00 -0.80
CA GLY A 128 -2.03 10.20 -0.23
C GLY A 128 -2.40 8.76 0.11
N SER A 129 -3.70 8.43 0.22
CA SER A 129 -4.17 7.07 0.53
C SER A 129 -4.00 6.06 -0.63
N GLY A 130 -3.56 6.52 -1.79
CA GLY A 130 -3.57 5.69 -2.99
C GLY A 130 -5.01 5.40 -3.44
N LYS A 131 -5.20 4.23 -3.98
CA LYS A 131 -6.54 3.74 -4.37
C LYS A 131 -7.16 2.82 -3.32
N TYR A 132 -6.54 2.70 -2.15
CA TYR A 132 -7.00 1.78 -1.10
C TYR A 132 -8.46 1.98 -0.73
N LEU A 133 -8.86 3.20 -0.42
CA LEU A 133 -10.22 3.50 0.03
C LEU A 133 -11.30 3.10 -0.98
N ASN A 134 -10.97 3.14 -2.28
CA ASN A 134 -11.93 2.87 -3.34
C ASN A 134 -12.02 1.38 -3.70
N TYR A 135 -10.94 0.63 -3.55
CA TYR A 135 -10.85 -0.72 -4.09
C TYR A 135 -10.61 -1.81 -3.05
N VAL A 136 -9.71 -1.57 -2.10
CA VAL A 136 -9.34 -2.60 -1.11
C VAL A 136 -10.18 -2.48 0.16
N HIS A 137 -10.43 -1.27 0.62
CA HIS A 137 -11.18 -1.00 1.84
C HIS A 137 -12.57 -1.67 1.90
N PRO A 138 -13.42 -1.62 0.85
CA PRO A 138 -14.71 -2.31 0.89
C PRO A 138 -14.55 -3.82 1.10
N LEU A 139 -13.56 -4.43 0.47
CA LEU A 139 -13.27 -5.86 0.66
C LEU A 139 -12.84 -6.16 2.09
N VAL A 140 -11.98 -5.33 2.67
CA VAL A 140 -11.53 -5.49 4.07
C VAL A 140 -12.72 -5.39 5.02
N VAL A 141 -13.58 -4.38 4.84
CA VAL A 141 -14.78 -4.17 5.67
C VAL A 141 -15.70 -5.39 5.63
N GLU A 142 -15.99 -5.90 4.43
CA GLU A 142 -16.85 -7.08 4.27
C GLU A 142 -16.24 -8.33 4.90
N ALA A 143 -14.95 -8.59 4.65
CA ALA A 143 -14.28 -9.76 5.20
C ALA A 143 -14.22 -9.74 6.73
N GLU A 144 -13.82 -8.62 7.33
CA GLU A 144 -13.73 -8.48 8.78
C GLU A 144 -15.13 -8.48 9.44
N SER A 145 -16.12 -7.82 8.84
CA SER A 145 -17.49 -7.82 9.35
C SER A 145 -18.15 -9.20 9.31
N ALA A 146 -17.77 -10.02 8.32
CA ALA A 146 -18.21 -11.41 8.22
C ALA A 146 -17.47 -12.35 9.17
N GLY A 147 -16.51 -11.84 9.96
CA GLY A 147 -15.71 -12.65 10.90
C GLY A 147 -14.72 -13.57 10.22
N ILE A 148 -14.33 -13.28 8.98
CA ILE A 148 -13.32 -14.06 8.26
C ILE A 148 -11.94 -13.78 8.89
N ALA A 149 -11.18 -14.82 9.19
CA ALA A 149 -9.79 -14.68 9.63
C ALA A 149 -8.97 -14.08 8.49
N THR A 150 -8.68 -12.78 8.57
CA THR A 150 -7.93 -12.04 7.57
C THR A 150 -6.47 -11.86 7.96
N ALA A 151 -5.61 -11.86 6.96
CA ALA A 151 -4.19 -11.50 7.08
C ALA A 151 -3.83 -10.51 5.97
N TYR A 152 -2.77 -9.74 6.18
CA TYR A 152 -2.40 -8.64 5.28
C TYR A 152 -0.95 -8.74 4.86
N VAL A 153 -0.70 -8.62 3.58
CA VAL A 153 0.64 -8.49 2.98
C VAL A 153 0.58 -7.48 1.84
N THR A 154 1.74 -7.04 1.36
CA THR A 154 1.83 -6.25 0.14
C THR A 154 2.30 -7.10 -1.04
N ASP A 155 2.08 -6.64 -2.26
CA ASP A 155 2.69 -7.19 -3.47
C ASP A 155 4.23 -7.20 -3.39
N VAL A 156 4.82 -6.23 -2.68
CA VAL A 156 6.27 -6.18 -2.39
C VAL A 156 6.70 -7.34 -1.49
N ASP A 157 5.90 -7.71 -0.49
CA ASP A 157 6.17 -8.88 0.36
C ASP A 157 6.15 -10.17 -0.46
N LEU A 158 5.14 -10.33 -1.34
CA LEU A 158 5.06 -11.47 -2.26
C LEU A 158 6.27 -11.58 -3.18
N ALA A 159 6.82 -10.44 -3.60
CA ALA A 159 7.99 -10.38 -4.47
C ALA A 159 9.31 -10.68 -3.73
N SER A 160 9.42 -10.31 -2.46
CA SER A 160 10.66 -10.38 -1.68
C SER A 160 10.76 -11.62 -0.79
N ASP A 161 9.61 -12.17 -0.37
CA ASP A 161 9.54 -13.33 0.53
C ASP A 161 8.49 -14.33 0.04
N PRO A 162 8.93 -15.43 -0.63
CA PRO A 162 8.02 -16.48 -1.08
C PRO A 162 7.25 -17.19 0.04
N GLN A 163 7.66 -17.04 1.29
CA GLN A 163 6.99 -17.65 2.44
C GLN A 163 5.89 -16.74 3.03
N SER A 164 5.80 -15.50 2.60
CA SER A 164 4.85 -14.49 3.14
C SER A 164 3.37 -14.90 3.09
N ILE A 165 3.03 -15.90 2.27
CA ILE A 165 1.67 -16.44 2.12
C ILE A 165 1.60 -17.95 2.34
N SER A 166 2.64 -18.53 2.96
CA SER A 166 2.68 -19.97 3.21
C SER A 166 1.59 -20.39 4.21
N GLY A 167 0.83 -21.43 3.87
CA GLY A 167 -0.25 -21.92 4.72
C GLY A 167 -1.54 -21.12 4.68
N ALA A 168 -1.62 -20.05 3.89
CA ALA A 168 -2.86 -19.30 3.68
C ALA A 168 -3.97 -20.18 3.06
N SER A 169 -5.21 -20.03 3.53
CA SER A 169 -6.38 -20.72 2.96
C SER A 169 -6.77 -20.13 1.60
N ALA A 170 -6.64 -18.81 1.47
CA ALA A 170 -6.89 -18.10 0.21
C ALA A 170 -6.04 -16.83 0.15
N ILE A 171 -5.83 -16.34 -1.08
CA ILE A 171 -5.19 -15.06 -1.38
C ILE A 171 -6.18 -14.24 -2.21
N ILE A 172 -6.44 -13.01 -1.80
CA ILE A 172 -7.35 -12.10 -2.51
C ILE A 172 -6.58 -10.90 -3.03
N PHE A 173 -6.70 -10.66 -4.33
CA PHE A 173 -6.27 -9.46 -5.01
C PHE A 173 -7.47 -8.56 -5.24
N GLY A 174 -7.56 -7.45 -4.49
CA GLY A 174 -8.69 -6.55 -4.49
C GLY A 174 -8.49 -5.33 -5.39
N GLY A 175 -9.48 -5.06 -6.25
CA GLY A 175 -9.54 -3.85 -7.03
C GLY A 175 -8.58 -3.82 -8.22
N HIS A 176 -7.61 -2.90 -8.20
CA HIS A 176 -6.69 -2.66 -9.31
C HIS A 176 -5.28 -3.07 -8.92
N ASP A 177 -4.86 -4.25 -9.35
CA ASP A 177 -3.55 -4.84 -9.07
C ASP A 177 -2.90 -5.31 -10.38
N GLU A 178 -2.35 -4.33 -11.12
CA GLU A 178 -1.91 -4.46 -12.50
C GLU A 178 -0.43 -4.84 -12.63
N TYR A 179 0.42 -4.33 -11.71
CA TYR A 179 1.87 -4.46 -11.83
C TYR A 179 2.41 -5.56 -10.93
N TRP A 180 2.74 -6.67 -11.55
CA TRP A 180 3.30 -7.84 -10.89
C TRP A 180 4.76 -8.08 -11.28
N THR A 181 5.59 -8.42 -10.32
CA THR A 181 6.92 -8.93 -10.61
C THR A 181 6.85 -10.42 -10.97
N LEU A 182 7.90 -10.92 -11.62
CA LEU A 182 8.04 -12.35 -11.89
C LEU A 182 8.10 -13.16 -10.57
N GLN A 183 8.75 -12.62 -9.56
CA GLN A 183 8.88 -13.24 -8.24
C GLN A 183 7.52 -13.37 -7.56
N GLU A 184 6.75 -12.30 -7.49
CA GLU A 184 5.40 -12.30 -6.95
C GLU A 184 4.51 -13.32 -7.66
N ARG A 185 4.49 -13.30 -8.99
CA ARG A 185 3.75 -14.28 -9.79
C ARG A 185 4.13 -15.72 -9.43
N ASN A 186 5.43 -16.01 -9.31
CA ASN A 186 5.90 -17.33 -8.95
C ASN A 186 5.49 -17.72 -7.53
N THR A 187 5.53 -16.80 -6.57
CA THR A 187 5.05 -17.01 -5.20
C THR A 187 3.58 -17.43 -5.19
N VAL A 188 2.72 -16.71 -5.91
CA VAL A 188 1.28 -17.01 -6.01
C VAL A 188 1.04 -18.34 -6.72
N ILE A 189 1.73 -18.63 -7.83
CA ILE A 189 1.63 -19.90 -8.55
C ILE A 189 2.01 -21.07 -7.65
N ASN A 190 3.07 -20.93 -6.87
CA ASN A 190 3.53 -21.98 -5.97
C ASN A 190 2.54 -22.21 -4.81
N ALA A 191 2.03 -21.15 -4.20
CA ALA A 191 1.00 -21.27 -3.16
C ALA A 191 -0.25 -21.99 -3.70
N ARG A 192 -0.70 -21.64 -4.91
CA ARG A 192 -1.82 -22.31 -5.57
C ARG A 192 -1.57 -23.81 -5.84
N LYS A 193 -0.34 -24.18 -6.25
CA LYS A 193 0.03 -25.59 -6.45
C LYS A 193 -0.01 -26.37 -5.13
N LEU A 194 0.21 -25.69 -4.01
CA LEU A 194 0.14 -26.28 -2.66
C LEU A 194 -1.28 -26.28 -2.08
N GLY A 195 -2.28 -25.80 -2.82
CA GLY A 195 -3.69 -25.87 -2.43
C GLY A 195 -4.30 -24.54 -1.96
N THR A 196 -3.53 -23.44 -1.93
CA THR A 196 -4.07 -22.13 -1.59
C THR A 196 -5.00 -21.63 -2.70
N ASN A 197 -6.21 -21.18 -2.35
CA ASN A 197 -7.14 -20.59 -3.29
C ASN A 197 -6.66 -19.19 -3.71
N THR A 198 -6.92 -18.79 -4.95
CA THR A 198 -6.63 -17.43 -5.44
C THR A 198 -7.88 -16.78 -5.98
N ILE A 199 -8.15 -15.56 -5.55
CA ILE A 199 -9.36 -14.81 -5.87
C ILE A 199 -8.96 -13.43 -6.40
N PHE A 200 -9.52 -13.05 -7.54
CA PHE A 200 -9.30 -11.75 -8.17
C PHE A 200 -10.61 -10.97 -8.20
N PHE A 201 -10.70 -9.91 -7.42
CA PHE A 201 -11.81 -8.97 -7.37
C PHE A 201 -11.48 -7.70 -8.15
N GLY A 202 -11.13 -7.82 -9.38
CA GLY A 202 -10.79 -6.69 -10.18
C GLY A 202 -10.54 -7.08 -11.61
N ALA A 203 -10.40 -6.07 -12.47
CA ALA A 203 -9.98 -6.22 -13.84
C ALA A 203 -8.67 -5.44 -14.03
N ASN A 204 -7.84 -5.98 -14.88
CA ASN A 204 -6.57 -5.44 -15.34
C ASN A 204 -5.37 -5.93 -14.53
#